data_a2337ae1df9db9839736fe91a9e673d3
#
_entry.id   a2337ae1df9db9839736fe91a9e673d3
#
_cell.length_a   1.000
_cell.length_b   1.000
_cell.length_c   1.000
_cell.angle_alpha   90.00
_cell.angle_beta   90.00
_cell.angle_gamma   90.00
#
_symmetry.space_group_name_H-M   'P 1'
#
loop_
_entity.id
_entity.type
_entity.pdbx_description
1 polymer ?
#
loop_
_entity_poly.entity_id
_entity_poly.type
_entity_poly.pdbx_seq_one_letter_code
_entity_poly.pdbx_strand_id
1 'polypeptide(L)'
;MRQLLAARLFAASLCVALAWPGPAISAPRKKAQATRAALQDGQAEARLIAIYRRIGAGQMREALADAEKLVHEHPNFQLAQLVYGDLLAARARPVRGPGDIPELASGAGAPLLAELREESRLRLRALRGRPPAGTVPAQFLQLAPSSRHAIAVDTSRARLYLFENTTSGLKLLADYYISVGKSGIDKAVEGDLRTPLGVYYVTSNLDPKTLKDFYGSGALPINYPNPYDARRGKTGGGIWLHGTP
;
A
#
# COMPACT_ATOMS: atom_id res chain seq x y z
N MET A 1 83.22 6.01 40.21
CA MET A 1 83.02 6.32 41.62
C MET A 1 81.75 7.17 41.74
N ARG A 2 80.88 6.86 42.65
CA ARG A 2 79.60 7.51 43.06
C ARG A 2 78.43 7.39 42.12
N GLN A 3 77.66 6.34 42.43
CA GLN A 3 76.32 6.17 42.08
C GLN A 3 75.43 7.18 42.80
N LEU A 4 74.43 7.76 42.12
CA LEU A 4 73.32 8.43 42.71
C LEU A 4 72.04 7.77 42.24
N LEU A 5 71.38 7.08 43.14
CA LEU A 5 69.99 6.55 43.00
C LEU A 5 69.03 7.74 42.84
N ALA A 6 68.23 7.74 41.80
CA ALA A 6 67.05 8.59 41.66
C ALA A 6 65.79 7.73 41.77
N ALA A 7 65.11 7.89 42.91
CA ALA A 7 63.81 7.29 43.12
C ALA A 7 62.77 7.93 42.23
N ARG A 8 62.09 7.14 41.42
CA ARG A 8 60.90 7.55 40.64
C ARG A 8 59.62 7.32 41.45
N LEU A 9 58.99 8.40 41.87
CA LEU A 9 57.63 8.42 42.40
C LEU A 9 56.64 8.19 41.23
N PHE A 10 55.87 7.10 41.30
CA PHE A 10 54.73 6.87 40.44
C PHE A 10 53.53 7.64 41.01
N ALA A 11 53.09 8.70 40.36
CA ALA A 11 51.82 9.35 40.63
C ALA A 11 50.76 8.60 39.84
N ALA A 12 49.87 7.87 40.53
CA ALA A 12 48.68 7.27 39.96
C ALA A 12 47.64 8.37 39.70
N SER A 13 47.47 8.71 38.43
CA SER A 13 46.40 9.63 37.99
C SER A 13 45.09 8.87 37.85
N LEU A 14 44.17 9.08 38.79
CA LEU A 14 42.80 8.54 38.78
C LEU A 14 41.97 9.35 37.78
N CYS A 15 41.83 8.85 36.54
CA CYS A 15 40.89 9.45 35.58
C CYS A 15 39.45 9.00 35.92
N VAL A 16 38.73 9.89 36.61
CA VAL A 16 37.25 9.75 36.72
C VAL A 16 36.61 10.12 35.36
N ALA A 17 36.22 9.11 34.60
CA ALA A 17 35.43 9.32 33.39
C ALA A 17 33.98 9.67 33.80
N LEU A 18 33.66 10.96 33.79
CA LEU A 18 32.30 11.44 33.84
C LEU A 18 31.60 11.03 32.55
N ALA A 19 30.79 9.96 32.62
CA ALA A 19 29.90 9.58 31.53
C ALA A 19 28.79 10.64 31.41
N TRP A 20 28.93 11.48 30.39
CA TRP A 20 27.84 12.39 29.97
C TRP A 20 26.75 11.55 29.31
N PRO A 21 25.48 11.63 29.77
CA PRO A 21 24.39 11.00 29.01
C PRO A 21 24.24 11.76 27.69
N GLY A 22 24.74 11.16 26.62
CA GLY A 22 24.49 11.65 25.26
C GLY A 22 22.97 11.66 24.98
N PRO A 23 22.49 12.59 24.14
CA PRO A 23 21.07 12.66 23.81
C PRO A 23 20.62 11.34 23.22
N ALA A 24 19.62 10.74 23.85
CA ALA A 24 18.99 9.51 23.38
C ALA A 24 18.45 9.77 21.95
N ILE A 25 19.04 9.09 20.97
CA ILE A 25 18.59 9.12 19.57
C ILE A 25 17.26 8.39 19.50
N SER A 26 16.16 9.14 19.71
CA SER A 26 14.78 8.65 19.71
C SER A 26 14.21 8.65 18.27
N ALA A 27 14.85 7.93 17.35
CA ALA A 27 14.45 7.95 15.95
C ALA A 27 13.95 6.62 15.31
N PRO A 28 13.89 5.45 15.93
CA PRO A 28 13.36 4.28 15.20
C PRO A 28 11.88 3.99 15.44
N ARG A 29 11.25 4.45 16.53
CA ARG A 29 9.86 4.07 16.84
C ARG A 29 8.81 4.56 15.83
N LYS A 30 8.93 5.78 15.30
CA LYS A 30 7.95 6.36 14.36
C LYS A 30 7.99 5.70 12.97
N LYS A 31 9.20 5.40 12.46
CA LYS A 31 9.35 4.67 11.19
C LYS A 31 8.83 3.24 11.28
N ALA A 32 9.10 2.55 12.38
CA ALA A 32 8.63 1.19 12.61
C ALA A 32 7.09 1.12 12.72
N GLN A 33 6.44 2.12 13.28
CA GLN A 33 4.98 2.16 13.43
C GLN A 33 4.29 2.48 12.09
N ALA A 34 4.82 3.39 11.28
CA ALA A 34 4.32 3.66 9.93
C ALA A 34 4.51 2.45 8.99
N THR A 35 5.67 1.78 9.06
CA THR A 35 5.94 0.55 8.31
C THR A 35 5.01 -0.59 8.75
N ARG A 36 4.68 -0.68 10.04
CA ARG A 36 3.77 -1.68 10.57
C ARG A 36 2.33 -1.43 10.16
N ALA A 37 1.87 -0.17 10.11
CA ALA A 37 0.55 0.20 9.59
C ALA A 37 0.43 -0.13 8.10
N ALA A 38 1.40 0.27 7.27
CA ALA A 38 1.42 -0.05 5.84
C ALA A 38 1.47 -1.57 5.56
N LEU A 39 2.17 -2.34 6.41
CA LEU A 39 2.16 -3.80 6.34
C LEU A 39 0.80 -4.38 6.75
N GLN A 40 0.08 -3.73 7.66
CA GLN A 40 -1.25 -4.15 8.07
C GLN A 40 -2.29 -3.92 6.97
N ASP A 41 -2.25 -2.80 6.25
CA ASP A 41 -3.15 -2.53 5.10
C ASP A 41 -2.92 -3.56 3.98
N GLY A 42 -1.67 -3.86 3.64
CA GLY A 42 -1.35 -4.92 2.69
C GLY A 42 -1.78 -6.31 3.17
N GLN A 43 -1.82 -6.55 4.48
CA GLN A 43 -2.32 -7.79 5.05
C GLN A 43 -3.84 -7.93 4.95
N ALA A 44 -4.61 -6.86 5.14
CA ALA A 44 -6.07 -6.88 5.00
C ALA A 44 -6.48 -7.30 3.58
N GLU A 45 -5.85 -6.71 2.55
CA GLU A 45 -6.08 -7.10 1.17
C GLU A 45 -5.68 -8.56 0.89
N ALA A 46 -4.52 -9.00 1.38
CA ALA A 46 -4.07 -10.38 1.21
C ALA A 46 -5.02 -11.39 1.87
N ARG A 47 -5.59 -11.05 3.02
CA ARG A 47 -6.59 -11.87 3.73
C ARG A 47 -7.90 -11.93 2.97
N LEU A 48 -8.39 -10.81 2.42
CA LEU A 48 -9.57 -10.80 1.56
C LEU A 48 -9.39 -11.72 0.34
N ILE A 49 -8.22 -11.67 -0.29
CA ILE A 49 -7.85 -12.55 -1.39
C ILE A 49 -7.84 -14.03 -0.96
N ALA A 50 -7.35 -14.33 0.23
CA ALA A 50 -7.38 -15.70 0.77
C ALA A 50 -8.82 -16.18 0.99
N ILE A 51 -9.71 -15.31 1.49
CA ILE A 51 -11.14 -15.60 1.64
C ILE A 51 -11.77 -15.93 0.28
N TYR A 52 -11.54 -15.13 -0.76
CA TYR A 52 -12.02 -15.43 -2.11
C TYR A 52 -11.54 -16.80 -2.63
N ARG A 53 -10.28 -17.15 -2.38
CA ARG A 53 -9.74 -18.46 -2.76
C ARG A 53 -10.45 -19.60 -2.02
N ARG A 54 -10.73 -19.44 -0.73
CA ARG A 54 -11.50 -20.42 0.06
C ARG A 54 -12.92 -20.58 -0.47
N ILE A 55 -13.59 -19.48 -0.79
CA ILE A 55 -14.92 -19.52 -1.43
C ILE A 55 -14.86 -20.32 -2.74
N GLY A 56 -13.89 -20.01 -3.61
CA GLY A 56 -13.70 -20.73 -4.86
C GLY A 56 -13.35 -22.22 -4.69
N ALA A 57 -12.77 -22.61 -3.56
CA ALA A 57 -12.47 -23.99 -3.20
C ALA A 57 -13.60 -24.70 -2.45
N GLY A 58 -14.76 -24.04 -2.23
CA GLY A 58 -15.90 -24.58 -1.48
C GLY A 58 -15.71 -24.65 0.05
N GLN A 59 -14.63 -24.06 0.57
CA GLN A 59 -14.29 -24.00 2.01
C GLN A 59 -15.08 -22.90 2.72
N MET A 60 -16.41 -23.00 2.73
CA MET A 60 -17.30 -21.91 3.14
C MET A 60 -17.21 -21.61 4.62
N ARG A 61 -16.99 -22.60 5.50
CA ARG A 61 -16.87 -22.39 6.95
C ARG A 61 -15.59 -21.65 7.32
N GLU A 62 -14.50 -22.04 6.72
CA GLU A 62 -13.20 -21.40 6.91
C GLU A 62 -13.19 -19.98 6.32
N ALA A 63 -13.82 -19.79 5.15
CA ALA A 63 -14.00 -18.49 4.55
C ALA A 63 -14.79 -17.53 5.45
N LEU A 64 -15.88 -18.02 6.08
CA LEU A 64 -16.71 -17.25 7.00
C LEU A 64 -15.90 -16.84 8.25
N ALA A 65 -15.19 -17.78 8.88
CA ALA A 65 -14.38 -17.49 10.07
C ALA A 65 -13.26 -16.48 9.79
N ASP A 66 -12.62 -16.57 8.61
CA ASP A 66 -11.59 -15.61 8.21
C ASP A 66 -12.17 -14.24 7.87
N ALA A 67 -13.36 -14.18 7.25
CA ALA A 67 -14.07 -12.93 6.95
C ALA A 67 -14.51 -12.22 8.23
N GLU A 68 -15.03 -12.95 9.22
CA GLU A 68 -15.40 -12.42 10.54
C GLU A 68 -14.20 -11.76 11.24
N LYS A 69 -13.04 -12.43 11.28
CA LYS A 69 -11.81 -11.87 11.84
C LYS A 69 -11.36 -10.63 11.09
N LEU A 70 -11.42 -10.66 9.76
CA LEU A 70 -11.02 -9.53 8.93
C LEU A 70 -11.88 -8.30 9.21
N VAL A 71 -13.21 -8.45 9.28
CA VAL A 71 -14.14 -7.35 9.57
C VAL A 71 -13.97 -6.84 10.99
N HIS A 72 -13.70 -7.72 11.97
CA HIS A 72 -13.45 -7.31 13.35
C HIS A 72 -12.18 -6.45 13.48
N GLU A 73 -11.11 -6.83 12.79
CA GLU A 73 -9.83 -6.13 12.83
C GLU A 73 -9.79 -4.89 11.92
N HIS A 74 -10.58 -4.87 10.85
CA HIS A 74 -10.66 -3.78 9.87
C HIS A 74 -12.14 -3.39 9.62
N PRO A 75 -12.82 -2.75 10.59
CA PRO A 75 -14.24 -2.46 10.52
C PRO A 75 -14.61 -1.46 9.40
N ASN A 76 -13.67 -0.68 8.89
CA ASN A 76 -13.89 0.26 7.79
C ASN A 76 -13.67 -0.38 6.40
N PHE A 77 -13.27 -1.64 6.33
CA PHE A 77 -13.06 -2.33 5.07
C PHE A 77 -14.40 -2.83 4.48
N GLN A 78 -15.11 -1.94 3.80
CA GLN A 78 -16.46 -2.17 3.28
C GLN A 78 -16.59 -3.43 2.41
N LEU A 79 -15.58 -3.72 1.57
CA LEU A 79 -15.62 -4.92 0.73
C LEU A 79 -15.52 -6.21 1.56
N ALA A 80 -14.76 -6.20 2.64
CA ALA A 80 -14.71 -7.34 3.57
C ALA A 80 -16.05 -7.53 4.26
N GLN A 81 -16.74 -6.44 4.66
CA GLN A 81 -18.08 -6.48 5.23
C GLN A 81 -19.09 -7.08 4.23
N LEU A 82 -19.02 -6.67 2.95
CA LEU A 82 -19.89 -7.23 1.91
C LEU A 82 -19.70 -8.74 1.78
N VAL A 83 -18.44 -9.19 1.68
CA VAL A 83 -18.12 -10.62 1.56
C VAL A 83 -18.53 -11.40 2.81
N TYR A 84 -18.36 -10.83 4.00
CA TYR A 84 -18.82 -11.44 5.23
C TYR A 84 -20.35 -11.58 5.27
N GLY A 85 -21.08 -10.53 4.86
CA GLY A 85 -22.54 -10.57 4.72
C GLY A 85 -23.01 -11.62 3.72
N ASP A 86 -22.37 -11.75 2.55
CA ASP A 86 -22.66 -12.78 1.56
C ASP A 86 -22.43 -14.20 2.13
N LEU A 87 -21.36 -14.42 2.89
CA LEU A 87 -21.06 -15.69 3.51
C LEU A 87 -22.07 -16.06 4.61
N LEU A 88 -22.55 -15.08 5.37
CA LEU A 88 -23.65 -15.28 6.33
C LEU A 88 -24.96 -15.62 5.61
N ALA A 89 -25.30 -14.89 4.55
CA ALA A 89 -26.50 -15.14 3.75
C ALA A 89 -26.47 -16.53 3.10
N ALA A 90 -25.29 -16.99 2.66
CA ALA A 90 -25.09 -18.30 2.04
C ALA A 90 -25.42 -19.48 2.97
N ARG A 91 -25.50 -19.25 4.30
CA ARG A 91 -25.98 -20.26 5.25
C ARG A 91 -27.49 -20.49 5.19
N ALA A 92 -28.24 -19.49 4.79
CA ALA A 92 -29.71 -19.52 4.78
C ALA A 92 -30.28 -19.67 3.37
N ARG A 93 -29.59 -19.20 2.34
CA ARG A 93 -30.02 -19.23 0.94
C ARG A 93 -28.87 -19.27 -0.04
N PRO A 94 -29.06 -19.73 -1.28
CA PRO A 94 -28.04 -19.60 -2.33
C PRO A 94 -27.71 -18.12 -2.59
N VAL A 95 -26.41 -17.78 -2.64
CA VAL A 95 -25.90 -16.47 -3.03
C VAL A 95 -25.43 -16.54 -4.48
N ARG A 96 -25.93 -15.66 -5.33
CA ARG A 96 -25.70 -15.68 -6.79
C ARG A 96 -24.43 -14.93 -7.20
N GLY A 97 -23.95 -14.07 -6.33
CA GLY A 97 -22.74 -13.26 -6.59
C GLY A 97 -22.44 -12.27 -5.45
N PRO A 98 -21.38 -11.49 -5.56
CA PRO A 98 -21.04 -10.50 -4.52
C PRO A 98 -22.19 -9.52 -4.28
N GLY A 99 -22.55 -9.34 -2.98
CA GLY A 99 -23.58 -8.41 -2.57
C GLY A 99 -24.99 -8.82 -3.03
N ASP A 100 -25.32 -10.10 -3.02
CA ASP A 100 -26.67 -10.57 -3.35
C ASP A 100 -27.67 -10.23 -2.24
N ILE A 101 -27.92 -8.93 -2.10
CA ILE A 101 -28.84 -8.33 -1.11
C ILE A 101 -29.94 -7.61 -1.88
N PRO A 102 -31.10 -8.26 -2.11
CA PRO A 102 -32.20 -7.70 -2.92
C PRO A 102 -32.70 -6.33 -2.44
N GLU A 103 -32.74 -6.12 -1.12
CA GLU A 103 -33.23 -4.90 -0.48
C GLU A 103 -32.32 -3.68 -0.76
N LEU A 104 -31.01 -3.90 -0.91
CA LEU A 104 -30.05 -2.83 -1.25
C LEU A 104 -29.95 -2.57 -2.75
N ALA A 105 -30.42 -3.49 -3.58
CA ALA A 105 -30.28 -3.37 -5.04
C ALA A 105 -31.17 -2.26 -5.65
N SER A 106 -32.20 -1.82 -4.93
CA SER A 106 -33.16 -0.79 -5.38
C SER A 106 -33.20 0.46 -4.50
N GLY A 107 -32.42 0.51 -3.42
CA GLY A 107 -32.42 1.61 -2.45
C GLY A 107 -31.28 2.60 -2.60
N ALA A 108 -31.16 3.52 -1.61
CA ALA A 108 -30.08 4.52 -1.55
C ALA A 108 -28.67 3.89 -1.51
N GLY A 109 -28.55 2.64 -1.12
CA GLY A 109 -27.29 1.87 -1.13
C GLY A 109 -26.89 1.28 -2.48
N ALA A 110 -27.75 1.33 -3.50
CA ALA A 110 -27.50 0.69 -4.79
C ALA A 110 -26.22 1.18 -5.50
N PRO A 111 -25.85 2.48 -5.50
CA PRO A 111 -24.60 2.94 -6.10
C PRO A 111 -23.36 2.37 -5.39
N LEU A 112 -23.34 2.37 -4.05
CA LEU A 112 -22.24 1.80 -3.28
C LEU A 112 -22.13 0.29 -3.51
N LEU A 113 -23.25 -0.42 -3.53
CA LEU A 113 -23.28 -1.86 -3.80
C LEU A 113 -22.72 -2.17 -5.20
N ALA A 114 -23.06 -1.37 -6.21
CA ALA A 114 -22.52 -1.52 -7.56
C ALA A 114 -20.99 -1.28 -7.60
N GLU A 115 -20.52 -0.28 -6.88
CA GLU A 115 -19.08 0.04 -6.72
C GLU A 115 -18.32 -1.13 -6.07
N LEU A 116 -18.81 -1.66 -4.95
CA LEU A 116 -18.20 -2.80 -4.24
C LEU A 116 -18.24 -4.10 -5.08
N ARG A 117 -19.29 -4.33 -5.85
CA ARG A 117 -19.36 -5.45 -6.79
C ARG A 117 -18.30 -5.37 -7.88
N GLU A 118 -18.10 -4.18 -8.44
CA GLU A 118 -17.06 -3.95 -9.45
C GLU A 118 -15.66 -4.12 -8.85
N GLU A 119 -15.41 -3.57 -7.66
CA GLU A 119 -14.15 -3.78 -6.95
C GLU A 119 -13.85 -5.27 -6.69
N SER A 120 -14.85 -6.04 -6.26
CA SER A 120 -14.72 -7.49 -6.08
C SER A 120 -14.33 -8.18 -7.39
N ARG A 121 -14.99 -7.81 -8.49
CA ARG A 121 -14.73 -8.36 -9.82
C ARG A 121 -13.33 -8.04 -10.32
N LEU A 122 -12.87 -6.80 -10.11
CA LEU A 122 -11.51 -6.36 -10.50
C LEU A 122 -10.43 -7.11 -9.73
N ARG A 123 -10.62 -7.34 -8.42
CA ARG A 123 -9.69 -8.14 -7.60
C ARG A 123 -9.59 -9.59 -8.10
N LEU A 124 -10.72 -10.23 -8.36
CA LEU A 124 -10.75 -11.59 -8.90
C LEU A 124 -10.11 -11.68 -10.29
N ARG A 125 -10.33 -10.69 -11.15
CA ARG A 125 -9.68 -10.59 -12.46
C ARG A 125 -8.16 -10.44 -12.32
N ALA A 126 -7.71 -9.56 -11.44
CA ALA A 126 -6.29 -9.31 -11.19
C ALA A 126 -5.55 -10.57 -10.71
N LEU A 127 -6.19 -11.42 -9.91
CA LEU A 127 -5.61 -12.69 -9.47
C LEU A 127 -5.34 -13.65 -10.63
N ARG A 128 -6.22 -13.68 -11.63
CA ARG A 128 -6.08 -14.55 -12.82
C ARG A 128 -5.05 -14.02 -13.81
N GLY A 129 -4.86 -12.68 -13.85
CA GLY A 129 -4.00 -11.99 -14.80
C GLY A 129 -2.60 -11.65 -14.28
N ARG A 130 -2.13 -12.29 -13.21
CA ARG A 130 -0.78 -12.03 -12.69
C ARG A 130 0.29 -12.31 -13.73
N PRO A 131 1.25 -11.38 -13.94
CA PRO A 131 2.41 -11.64 -14.78
C PRO A 131 3.21 -12.82 -14.25
N PRO A 132 3.90 -13.60 -15.12
CA PRO A 132 4.82 -14.64 -14.69
C PRO A 132 5.89 -14.10 -13.73
N ALA A 133 6.37 -14.94 -12.82
CA ALA A 133 7.46 -14.58 -11.92
C ALA A 133 8.71 -14.13 -12.70
N GLY A 134 9.38 -13.06 -12.22
CA GLY A 134 10.55 -12.49 -12.89
C GLY A 134 10.23 -11.55 -14.06
N THR A 135 8.95 -11.34 -14.39
CA THR A 135 8.55 -10.39 -15.44
C THR A 135 8.78 -8.96 -14.98
N VAL A 136 9.35 -8.13 -15.84
CA VAL A 136 9.56 -6.70 -15.65
C VAL A 136 8.81 -5.94 -16.73
N PRO A 137 8.13 -4.82 -16.41
CA PRO A 137 7.46 -4.00 -17.44
C PRO A 137 8.44 -3.52 -18.50
N ALA A 138 8.08 -3.66 -19.78
CA ALA A 138 8.92 -3.26 -20.91
C ALA A 138 9.24 -1.75 -20.93
N GLN A 139 8.45 -0.95 -20.21
CA GLN A 139 8.67 0.50 -20.04
C GLN A 139 9.89 0.84 -19.18
N PHE A 140 10.37 -0.10 -18.35
CA PHE A 140 11.56 0.07 -17.54
C PHE A 140 12.80 -0.40 -18.27
N LEU A 141 13.26 0.36 -19.26
CA LEU A 141 14.48 0.03 -20.01
C LEU A 141 15.73 0.21 -19.16
N GLN A 142 15.81 1.31 -18.42
CA GLN A 142 16.92 1.62 -17.54
C GLN A 142 16.47 2.61 -16.46
N LEU A 143 16.89 2.38 -15.23
CA LEU A 143 16.69 3.31 -14.11
C LEU A 143 18.04 3.88 -13.68
N ALA A 144 18.03 5.15 -13.26
CA ALA A 144 19.22 5.75 -12.67
C ALA A 144 19.63 4.97 -11.41
N PRO A 145 20.95 4.79 -11.14
CA PRO A 145 21.41 4.10 -9.92
C PRO A 145 20.91 4.73 -8.62
N SER A 146 20.61 6.03 -8.64
CA SER A 146 20.01 6.76 -7.52
C SER A 146 18.54 6.41 -7.26
N SER A 147 17.83 5.84 -8.23
CA SER A 147 16.44 5.40 -8.10
C SER A 147 16.39 4.02 -7.45
N ARG A 148 16.22 3.97 -6.14
CA ARG A 148 16.20 2.70 -5.37
C ARG A 148 14.99 1.85 -5.67
N HIS A 149 13.85 2.46 -6.02
CA HIS A 149 12.59 1.77 -6.29
C HIS A 149 11.95 2.27 -7.56
N ALA A 150 11.16 1.42 -8.19
CA ALA A 150 10.28 1.76 -9.29
C ALA A 150 8.88 1.20 -9.03
N ILE A 151 7.87 1.93 -9.48
CA ILE A 151 6.47 1.53 -9.35
C ILE A 151 5.87 1.44 -10.76
N ALA A 152 5.30 0.29 -11.09
CA ALA A 152 4.48 0.12 -12.28
C ALA A 152 3.02 0.01 -11.90
N VAL A 153 2.16 0.83 -12.51
CA VAL A 153 0.71 0.77 -12.31
C VAL A 153 0.06 0.23 -13.59
N ASP A 154 -0.50 -0.96 -13.51
CA ASP A 154 -1.28 -1.57 -14.58
C ASP A 154 -2.77 -1.37 -14.27
N THR A 155 -3.36 -0.34 -14.87
CA THR A 155 -4.76 0.01 -14.67
C THR A 155 -5.70 -1.05 -15.25
N SER A 156 -5.28 -1.78 -16.28
CA SER A 156 -6.08 -2.84 -16.91
C SER A 156 -6.26 -4.06 -16.01
N ARG A 157 -5.29 -4.29 -15.12
CA ARG A 157 -5.30 -5.37 -14.13
C ARG A 157 -5.64 -4.88 -12.72
N ALA A 158 -5.84 -3.57 -12.52
CA ALA A 158 -6.02 -2.97 -11.21
C ALA A 158 -4.88 -3.33 -10.23
N ARG A 159 -3.63 -3.29 -10.70
CA ARG A 159 -2.44 -3.70 -9.93
C ARG A 159 -1.35 -2.64 -9.96
N LEU A 160 -0.72 -2.46 -8.82
CA LEU A 160 0.53 -1.74 -8.64
C LEU A 160 1.61 -2.75 -8.29
N TYR A 161 2.74 -2.67 -8.98
CA TYR A 161 3.93 -3.49 -8.75
C TYR A 161 5.06 -2.61 -8.24
N LEU A 162 5.60 -2.95 -7.08
CA LEU A 162 6.76 -2.28 -6.49
C LEU A 162 8.02 -3.09 -6.76
N PHE A 163 8.99 -2.46 -7.40
CA PHE A 163 10.29 -3.05 -7.70
C PHE A 163 11.41 -2.37 -6.92
N GLU A 164 12.42 -3.14 -6.55
CA GLU A 164 13.72 -2.67 -6.09
C GLU A 164 14.69 -2.65 -7.29
N ASN A 165 15.43 -1.55 -7.43
CA ASN A 165 16.49 -1.42 -8.42
C ASN A 165 17.78 -1.97 -7.84
N THR A 166 18.19 -3.15 -8.30
CA THR A 166 19.40 -3.82 -7.84
C THR A 166 20.49 -3.81 -8.92
N THR A 167 21.70 -4.15 -8.56
CA THR A 167 22.82 -4.29 -9.52
C THR A 167 22.58 -5.38 -10.59
N SER A 168 21.71 -6.34 -10.29
CA SER A 168 21.30 -7.42 -11.21
C SER A 168 20.01 -7.12 -11.98
N GLY A 169 19.46 -5.92 -11.85
CA GLY A 169 18.21 -5.51 -12.47
C GLY A 169 17.07 -5.29 -11.48
N LEU A 170 15.85 -5.16 -12.00
CA LEU A 170 14.67 -4.92 -11.20
C LEU A 170 14.16 -6.21 -10.56
N LYS A 171 13.98 -6.17 -9.25
CA LYS A 171 13.41 -7.24 -8.44
C LYS A 171 12.04 -6.83 -7.93
N LEU A 172 11.00 -7.61 -8.23
CA LEU A 172 9.67 -7.41 -7.67
C LEU A 172 9.68 -7.62 -6.15
N LEU A 173 9.31 -6.59 -5.38
CA LEU A 173 9.19 -6.65 -3.92
C LEU A 173 7.78 -7.02 -3.49
N ALA A 174 6.78 -6.36 -4.09
CA ALA A 174 5.38 -6.53 -3.73
C ALA A 174 4.46 -6.12 -4.87
N ASP A 175 3.21 -6.57 -4.83
CA ASP A 175 2.14 -6.11 -5.69
C ASP A 175 0.87 -5.86 -4.87
N TYR A 176 0.14 -4.80 -5.24
CA TYR A 176 -1.04 -4.33 -4.51
C TYR A 176 -2.22 -4.17 -5.47
N TYR A 177 -3.44 -4.35 -4.96
CA TYR A 177 -4.62 -3.88 -5.65
C TYR A 177 -4.63 -2.35 -5.67
N ILE A 178 -5.10 -1.77 -6.77
CA ILE A 178 -5.36 -0.33 -6.87
C ILE A 178 -6.74 -0.06 -7.44
N SER A 179 -7.35 1.03 -7.00
CA SER A 179 -8.45 1.67 -7.70
C SER A 179 -7.94 2.87 -8.50
N VAL A 180 -8.67 3.23 -9.52
CA VAL A 180 -8.42 4.43 -10.34
C VAL A 180 -9.54 5.46 -10.10
N GLY A 181 -9.39 6.66 -10.65
CA GLY A 181 -10.42 7.70 -10.57
C GLY A 181 -11.79 7.21 -11.02
N LYS A 182 -12.88 7.75 -10.45
CA LYS A 182 -14.26 7.31 -10.71
C LYS A 182 -14.65 7.33 -12.18
N SER A 183 -14.07 8.26 -12.97
CA SER A 183 -14.26 8.36 -14.42
C SER A 183 -13.20 7.59 -15.22
N GLY A 184 -12.41 6.73 -14.57
CA GLY A 184 -11.41 5.88 -15.22
C GLY A 184 -10.04 6.54 -15.35
N ILE A 185 -9.43 6.34 -16.51
CA ILE A 185 -8.05 6.75 -16.83
C ILE A 185 -8.00 7.88 -17.84
N ASP A 186 -6.76 8.31 -18.18
CA ASP A 186 -6.45 9.40 -19.15
C ASP A 186 -6.97 10.76 -18.69
N LYS A 187 -6.50 11.17 -17.50
CA LYS A 187 -6.77 12.49 -16.95
C LYS A 187 -6.30 13.59 -17.92
N ALA A 188 -7.19 14.56 -18.18
CA ALA A 188 -6.93 15.67 -19.07
C ALA A 188 -7.08 17.03 -18.39
N VAL A 189 -8.15 17.22 -17.58
CA VAL A 189 -8.47 18.50 -16.96
C VAL A 189 -8.74 18.36 -15.48
N GLU A 190 -8.64 19.46 -14.75
CA GLU A 190 -9.00 19.49 -13.33
C GLU A 190 -10.45 19.05 -13.12
N GLY A 191 -10.70 18.27 -12.06
CA GLY A 191 -12.05 17.83 -11.70
C GLY A 191 -12.65 16.70 -12.55
N ASP A 192 -11.95 16.16 -13.55
CA ASP A 192 -12.44 15.09 -14.42
C ASP A 192 -12.58 13.71 -13.75
N LEU A 193 -12.14 13.59 -12.49
CA LEU A 193 -12.18 12.37 -11.69
C LEU A 193 -11.43 11.19 -12.33
N ARG A 194 -10.41 11.47 -13.13
CA ARG A 194 -9.60 10.46 -13.83
C ARG A 194 -8.20 10.33 -13.27
N THR A 195 -7.62 9.16 -13.48
CA THR A 195 -6.22 8.88 -13.17
C THR A 195 -5.36 9.15 -14.41
N PRO A 196 -4.23 9.87 -14.31
CA PRO A 196 -3.37 10.13 -15.44
C PRO A 196 -2.62 8.87 -15.90
N LEU A 197 -2.29 8.82 -17.19
CA LEU A 197 -1.37 7.85 -17.77
C LEU A 197 -0.07 8.55 -18.13
N GLY A 198 1.06 8.04 -17.66
CA GLY A 198 2.36 8.64 -17.93
C GLY A 198 3.46 8.13 -17.03
N VAL A 199 4.61 8.78 -17.11
CA VAL A 199 5.78 8.52 -16.23
C VAL A 199 5.90 9.68 -15.25
N TYR A 200 5.84 9.35 -13.98
CA TYR A 200 5.84 10.31 -12.88
C TYR A 200 6.87 9.91 -11.84
N TYR A 201 7.19 10.83 -10.94
CA TYR A 201 7.96 10.53 -9.74
C TYR A 201 7.21 11.00 -8.49
N VAL A 202 7.45 10.29 -7.40
CA VAL A 202 6.91 10.66 -6.08
C VAL A 202 7.63 11.92 -5.59
N THR A 203 6.86 12.96 -5.28
CA THR A 203 7.40 14.27 -4.87
C THR A 203 7.64 14.37 -3.37
N SER A 204 6.84 13.63 -2.58
CA SER A 204 6.95 13.63 -1.11
C SER A 204 6.32 12.37 -0.52
N ASN A 205 6.53 12.17 0.78
CA ASN A 205 5.86 11.18 1.59
C ASN A 205 5.12 11.91 2.71
N LEU A 206 3.80 11.92 2.64
CA LEU A 206 2.95 12.62 3.59
C LEU A 206 2.66 11.73 4.81
N ASP A 207 2.89 12.29 6.01
CA ASP A 207 2.61 11.59 7.27
C ASP A 207 1.09 11.43 7.44
N PRO A 208 0.58 10.21 7.69
CA PRO A 208 -0.85 9.96 7.90
C PRO A 208 -1.47 10.84 8.99
N LYS A 209 -0.69 11.26 9.98
CA LYS A 209 -1.17 12.15 11.06
C LYS A 209 -1.59 13.54 10.58
N THR A 210 -1.10 13.96 9.42
CA THR A 210 -1.43 15.27 8.81
C THR A 210 -2.54 15.15 7.77
N LEU A 211 -3.00 13.95 7.51
CA LEU A 211 -4.00 13.63 6.49
C LEU A 211 -5.35 13.29 7.14
N LYS A 212 -6.41 13.39 6.34
CA LYS A 212 -7.72 12.86 6.73
C LYS A 212 -7.68 11.32 6.71
N ASP A 213 -8.50 10.67 7.52
CA ASP A 213 -8.59 9.20 7.62
C ASP A 213 -8.79 8.50 6.25
N PHE A 214 -9.42 9.19 5.30
CA PHE A 214 -9.60 8.74 3.92
C PHE A 214 -8.30 8.28 3.23
N TYR A 215 -7.15 8.82 3.62
CA TYR A 215 -5.84 8.47 3.02
C TYR A 215 -5.14 7.30 3.73
N GLY A 216 -5.76 6.69 4.73
CA GLY A 216 -5.25 5.51 5.42
C GLY A 216 -3.84 5.71 5.99
N SER A 217 -2.94 4.79 5.65
CA SER A 217 -1.56 4.75 6.18
C SER A 217 -0.61 5.82 5.66
N GLY A 218 -1.08 6.75 4.79
CA GLY A 218 -0.31 7.86 4.24
C GLY A 218 -0.53 8.07 2.76
N ALA A 219 0.16 9.06 2.20
CA ALA A 219 0.03 9.38 0.79
C ALA A 219 1.38 9.76 0.14
N LEU A 220 1.52 9.37 -1.11
CA LEU A 220 2.67 9.65 -1.97
C LEU A 220 2.20 10.48 -3.17
N PRO A 221 2.24 11.81 -3.10
CA PRO A 221 1.95 12.67 -4.24
C PRO A 221 2.90 12.43 -5.40
N ILE A 222 2.38 12.54 -6.62
CA ILE A 222 3.19 12.48 -7.83
C ILE A 222 3.22 13.84 -8.54
N ASN A 223 4.21 14.05 -9.40
CA ASN A 223 4.43 15.28 -10.15
C ASN A 223 3.49 15.44 -11.36
N TYR A 224 2.20 15.18 -11.18
CA TYR A 224 1.21 15.46 -12.23
C TYR A 224 0.67 16.89 -12.10
N PRO A 225 0.50 17.66 -13.19
CA PRO A 225 1.01 17.40 -14.53
C PRO A 225 2.53 17.58 -14.61
N ASN A 226 3.20 16.65 -15.29
CA ASN A 226 4.61 16.82 -15.59
C ASN A 226 4.82 17.74 -16.81
N PRO A 227 6.07 18.13 -17.19
CA PRO A 227 6.30 19.01 -18.34
C PRO A 227 5.73 18.47 -19.68
N TYR A 228 5.63 17.17 -19.84
CA TYR A 228 5.03 16.56 -21.03
C TYR A 228 3.50 16.74 -21.03
N ASP A 229 2.85 16.52 -19.89
CA ASP A 229 1.41 16.73 -19.73
C ASP A 229 1.04 18.21 -19.94
N ALA A 230 1.82 19.12 -19.34
CA ALA A 230 1.62 20.56 -19.47
C ALA A 230 1.71 21.04 -20.93
N ARG A 231 2.68 20.54 -21.72
CA ARG A 231 2.78 20.84 -23.15
C ARG A 231 1.57 20.34 -23.96
N ARG A 232 0.86 19.33 -23.46
CA ARG A 232 -0.37 18.79 -24.08
C ARG A 232 -1.64 19.48 -23.55
N GLY A 233 -1.49 20.55 -22.76
CA GLY A 233 -2.61 21.28 -22.20
C GLY A 233 -3.34 20.56 -21.07
N LYS A 234 -2.74 19.50 -20.48
CA LYS A 234 -3.34 18.82 -19.33
C LYS A 234 -3.23 19.69 -18.07
N THR A 235 -4.26 19.68 -17.25
CA THR A 235 -4.38 20.54 -16.06
C THR A 235 -4.79 19.76 -14.82
N GLY A 236 -4.84 20.45 -13.68
CA GLY A 236 -5.20 19.92 -12.38
C GLY A 236 -3.98 19.45 -11.59
N GLY A 237 -4.22 18.67 -10.53
CA GLY A 237 -3.20 18.19 -9.60
C GLY A 237 -3.79 17.23 -8.58
N GLY A 238 -3.11 17.07 -7.44
CA GLY A 238 -3.62 16.24 -6.33
C GLY A 238 -3.72 14.76 -6.65
N ILE A 239 -2.85 14.24 -7.51
CA ILE A 239 -2.80 12.81 -7.82
C ILE A 239 -1.81 12.16 -6.85
N TRP A 240 -2.32 11.23 -6.06
CA TRP A 240 -1.59 10.59 -4.97
C TRP A 240 -1.77 9.07 -5.02
N LEU A 241 -0.73 8.33 -4.67
CA LEU A 241 -0.84 6.95 -4.23
C LEU A 241 -1.08 6.98 -2.73
N HIS A 242 -2.18 6.43 -2.26
CA HIS A 242 -2.51 6.45 -0.83
C HIS A 242 -3.13 5.12 -0.39
N GLY A 243 -3.16 4.90 0.93
CA GLY A 243 -3.81 3.74 1.54
C GLY A 243 -5.33 3.84 1.48
N THR A 244 -5.99 2.80 1.95
CA THR A 244 -7.44 2.78 2.20
C THR A 244 -7.72 3.18 3.66
N PRO A 245 -8.91 3.78 3.95
CA PRO A 245 -9.31 4.13 5.30
C PRO A 245 -9.39 2.93 6.23
#